data_3655750c9228d433ae702897ed30764d
#
_entry.id   3655750c9228d433ae702897ed30764d
#
_cell.length_a   1.000
_cell.length_b   1.000
_cell.length_c   1.000
_cell.angle_alpha   90.00
_cell.angle_beta   90.00
_cell.angle_gamma   90.00
#
_symmetry.space_group_name_H-M   'P 1'
#
loop_
_entity.id
_entity.type
_entity.pdbx_description
1 polymer ?
#
loop_
_entity_poly.entity_id
_entity_poly.type
_entity_poly.pdbx_seq_one_letter_code
_entity_poly.pdbx_strand_id
1 'polypeptide(L)'
;MKTGQGRAGLFFGIGFVMGMLPVLIGRRCFLEELRLLGEDALFQLKYMSIDERDYFVCILVQRLLFLILMVLLLASDLAPVFMAGVTLWTGAAFGIFLTTLTLQYGLKGQVLALVWLFPQFLLYGPAFYLLIRWGMRVHEEGYRSGEMSKIPRKYILRAGIGKLLAILVLTVGGCILEGYLSPGILQAYLKIF
;
A
#
# COMPACT_ATOMS: atom_id res chain seq x y z
N MET A 1 -23.38 5.14 7.88
CA MET A 1 -21.94 4.85 8.13
C MET A 1 -21.49 3.44 7.74
N LYS A 2 -22.33 2.40 7.71
CA LYS A 2 -21.95 1.01 7.32
C LYS A 2 -21.74 0.80 5.81
N THR A 3 -22.30 1.63 4.95
CA THR A 3 -22.27 1.46 3.47
C THR A 3 -20.93 1.79 2.81
N GLY A 4 -20.16 2.71 3.36
CA GLY A 4 -18.87 3.10 2.76
C GLY A 4 -17.75 2.07 2.95
N GLN A 5 -17.71 1.39 4.10
CA GLN A 5 -16.72 0.36 4.39
C GLN A 5 -16.94 -0.90 3.54
N GLY A 6 -18.20 -1.28 3.30
CA GLY A 6 -18.50 -2.41 2.43
C GLY A 6 -18.08 -2.18 0.98
N ARG A 7 -18.20 -0.94 0.48
CA ARG A 7 -17.79 -0.59 -0.88
C ARG A 7 -16.26 -0.62 -1.05
N ALA A 8 -15.49 -0.14 -0.09
CA ALA A 8 -14.03 -0.20 -0.15
C ALA A 8 -13.53 -1.65 -0.19
N GLY A 9 -14.10 -2.55 0.63
CA GLY A 9 -13.78 -3.97 0.59
C GLY A 9 -14.13 -4.64 -0.75
N LEU A 10 -15.26 -4.25 -1.36
CA LEU A 10 -15.65 -4.74 -2.69
C LEU A 10 -14.65 -4.28 -3.77
N PHE A 11 -14.27 -2.99 -3.81
CA PHE A 11 -13.29 -2.48 -4.77
C PHE A 11 -11.93 -3.15 -4.60
N PHE A 12 -11.49 -3.39 -3.37
CA PHE A 12 -10.28 -4.14 -3.10
C PHE A 12 -10.38 -5.58 -3.62
N GLY A 13 -11.48 -6.28 -3.34
CA GLY A 13 -11.70 -7.65 -3.80
C GLY A 13 -11.76 -7.76 -5.32
N ILE A 14 -12.45 -6.84 -6.00
CA ILE A 14 -12.49 -6.76 -7.46
C ILE A 14 -11.07 -6.53 -8.02
N GLY A 15 -10.34 -5.56 -7.46
CA GLY A 15 -8.94 -5.29 -7.83
C GLY A 15 -8.07 -6.53 -7.66
N PHE A 16 -8.18 -7.23 -6.53
CA PHE A 16 -7.44 -8.46 -6.24
C PHE A 16 -7.68 -9.54 -7.30
N VAL A 17 -8.94 -9.80 -7.64
CA VAL A 17 -9.28 -10.77 -8.72
C VAL A 17 -8.77 -10.30 -10.07
N MET A 18 -8.90 -9.01 -10.40
CA MET A 18 -8.37 -8.44 -11.63
C MET A 18 -6.83 -8.55 -11.72
N GLY A 19 -6.12 -8.43 -10.61
CA GLY A 19 -4.68 -8.62 -10.57
C GLY A 19 -4.25 -10.09 -10.67
N MET A 20 -5.03 -10.99 -10.10
CA MET A 20 -4.78 -12.44 -10.13
C MET A 20 -4.96 -13.05 -11.52
N LEU A 21 -6.01 -12.62 -12.25
CA LEU A 21 -6.38 -13.18 -13.54
C LEU A 21 -5.26 -13.08 -14.61
N PRO A 22 -4.61 -11.93 -14.87
CA PRO A 22 -3.54 -11.84 -15.85
C PRO A 22 -2.37 -12.77 -15.55
N VAL A 23 -2.02 -12.93 -14.28
CA VAL A 23 -0.91 -13.81 -13.85
C VAL A 23 -1.27 -15.29 -14.09
N LEU A 24 -2.53 -15.68 -13.84
CA LEU A 24 -3.00 -17.04 -14.09
C LEU A 24 -3.10 -17.36 -15.59
N ILE A 25 -3.62 -16.42 -16.38
CA ILE A 25 -3.80 -16.61 -17.84
C ILE A 25 -2.44 -16.55 -18.54
N GLY A 26 -1.60 -15.59 -18.17
CA GLY A 26 -0.27 -15.38 -18.73
C GLY A 26 0.82 -16.31 -18.14
N ARG A 27 0.43 -17.34 -17.40
CA ARG A 27 1.34 -18.20 -16.62
C ARG A 27 2.57 -18.67 -17.40
N ARG A 28 2.45 -18.99 -18.69
CA ARG A 28 3.59 -19.47 -19.49
C ARG A 28 4.58 -18.37 -19.82
N CYS A 29 4.12 -17.22 -20.31
CA CYS A 29 4.99 -16.09 -20.65
C CYS A 29 5.55 -15.40 -19.39
N PHE A 30 4.71 -15.23 -18.36
CA PHE A 30 5.09 -14.53 -17.12
C PHE A 30 6.07 -15.34 -16.26
N LEU A 31 5.94 -16.65 -16.20
CA LEU A 31 6.85 -17.50 -15.42
C LEU A 31 8.23 -17.66 -16.07
N GLU A 32 8.34 -17.61 -17.40
CA GLU A 32 9.65 -17.64 -18.06
C GLU A 32 10.45 -16.36 -17.81
N GLU A 33 9.82 -15.18 -17.93
CA GLU A 33 10.48 -13.91 -17.60
C GLU A 33 10.76 -13.73 -16.09
N LEU A 34 9.82 -14.16 -15.24
CA LEU A 34 9.99 -14.05 -13.77
C LEU A 34 10.94 -15.13 -13.21
N ARG A 35 11.12 -16.25 -13.89
CA ARG A 35 12.08 -17.28 -13.48
C ARG A 35 13.52 -16.80 -13.59
N LEU A 36 13.81 -15.94 -14.56
CA LEU A 36 15.11 -15.25 -14.68
C LEU A 36 15.35 -14.22 -13.55
N LEU A 37 14.27 -13.67 -12.97
CA LEU A 37 14.34 -12.75 -11.83
C LEU A 37 14.23 -13.45 -10.47
N GLY A 38 13.71 -14.69 -10.43
CA GLY A 38 13.31 -15.33 -9.18
C GLY A 38 14.46 -15.87 -8.34
N GLU A 39 15.20 -16.83 -8.86
CA GLU A 39 16.24 -17.51 -8.07
C GLU A 39 17.48 -16.64 -7.89
N ASP A 40 17.92 -15.96 -8.94
CA ASP A 40 19.05 -15.04 -8.89
C ASP A 40 18.77 -13.80 -8.05
N ALA A 41 17.56 -13.25 -8.13
CA ALA A 41 17.17 -12.10 -7.31
C ALA A 41 17.06 -12.46 -5.83
N LEU A 42 16.52 -13.64 -5.48
CA LEU A 42 16.50 -14.12 -4.10
C LEU A 42 17.89 -14.42 -3.58
N PHE A 43 18.76 -14.98 -4.43
CA PHE A 43 20.14 -15.22 -4.07
C PHE A 43 20.90 -13.91 -3.84
N GLN A 44 20.72 -12.93 -4.71
CA GLN A 44 21.27 -11.58 -4.53
C GLN A 44 20.76 -10.93 -3.25
N LEU A 45 19.43 -10.97 -2.98
CA LEU A 45 18.84 -10.44 -1.76
C LEU A 45 19.37 -11.12 -0.49
N LYS A 46 19.68 -12.41 -0.56
CA LYS A 46 20.24 -13.18 0.57
C LYS A 46 21.62 -12.69 1.00
N TYR A 47 22.44 -12.25 0.04
CA TYR A 47 23.84 -11.87 0.26
C TYR A 47 24.12 -10.38 0.02
N MET A 48 23.11 -9.59 -0.38
CA MET A 48 23.26 -8.17 -0.64
C MET A 48 23.48 -7.42 0.67
N SER A 49 24.56 -6.68 0.76
CA SER A 49 24.77 -5.69 1.82
C SER A 49 23.93 -4.45 1.46
N ILE A 50 22.73 -4.36 2.03
CA ILE A 50 21.86 -3.19 1.86
C ILE A 50 22.36 -2.13 2.82
N ASP A 51 22.71 -0.93 2.31
CA ASP A 51 22.90 0.22 3.18
C ASP A 51 21.54 0.63 3.74
N GLU A 52 21.30 0.25 5.00
CA GLU A 52 20.02 0.45 5.68
C GLU A 52 19.61 1.93 5.70
N ARG A 53 20.57 2.83 5.76
CA ARG A 53 20.33 4.27 5.80
C ARG A 53 19.81 4.78 4.47
N ASP A 54 20.47 4.47 3.37
CA ASP A 54 20.07 4.90 2.03
C ASP A 54 18.73 4.29 1.63
N TYR A 55 18.53 3.02 1.96
CA TYR A 55 17.27 2.32 1.74
C TYR A 55 16.12 2.96 2.53
N PHE A 56 16.32 3.27 3.82
CA PHE A 56 15.35 3.96 4.65
C PHE A 56 14.97 5.34 4.09
N VAL A 57 15.96 6.15 3.70
CA VAL A 57 15.71 7.50 3.14
C VAL A 57 14.92 7.40 1.85
N CYS A 58 15.25 6.46 0.97
CA CYS A 58 14.53 6.23 -0.29
C CYS A 58 13.05 5.88 -0.02
N ILE A 59 12.78 4.94 0.88
CA ILE A 59 11.41 4.56 1.27
C ILE A 59 10.67 5.75 1.87
N LEU A 60 11.31 6.48 2.79
CA LEU A 60 10.70 7.62 3.47
C LEU A 60 10.26 8.69 2.48
N VAL A 61 11.13 9.07 1.55
CA VAL A 61 10.81 10.07 0.52
C VAL A 61 9.66 9.58 -0.36
N GLN A 62 9.70 8.36 -0.83
CA GLN A 62 8.65 7.78 -1.67
C GLN A 62 7.29 7.74 -0.96
N ARG A 63 7.26 7.31 0.30
CA ARG A 63 6.02 7.23 1.09
C ARG A 63 5.46 8.59 1.45
N LEU A 64 6.32 9.57 1.78
CA LEU A 64 5.89 10.94 2.04
C LEU A 64 5.36 11.63 0.79
N LEU A 65 5.99 11.47 -0.37
CA LEU A 65 5.48 11.98 -1.63
C LEU A 65 4.11 11.38 -1.97
N PHE A 66 3.95 10.07 -1.78
CA PHE A 66 2.67 9.38 -1.97
C PHE A 66 1.61 9.91 -1.00
N LEU A 67 1.94 10.12 0.28
CA LEU A 67 1.03 10.69 1.28
C LEU A 67 0.59 12.11 0.90
N ILE A 68 1.53 12.97 0.48
CA ILE A 68 1.24 14.33 0.03
C ILE A 68 0.29 14.29 -1.17
N LEU A 69 0.60 13.48 -2.17
CA LEU A 69 -0.24 13.30 -3.35
C LEU A 69 -1.65 12.85 -2.97
N MET A 70 -1.78 11.87 -2.07
CA MET A 70 -3.06 11.40 -1.55
C MET A 70 -3.85 12.49 -0.86
N VAL A 71 -3.22 13.28 0.01
CA VAL A 71 -3.88 14.39 0.71
C VAL A 71 -4.37 15.45 -0.27
N LEU A 72 -3.58 15.79 -1.30
CA LEU A 72 -3.96 16.74 -2.34
C LEU A 72 -5.17 16.25 -3.15
N LEU A 73 -5.16 14.97 -3.55
CA LEU A 73 -6.25 14.37 -4.32
C LEU A 73 -7.53 14.19 -3.50
N LEU A 74 -7.41 13.89 -2.22
CA LEU A 74 -8.55 13.81 -1.30
C LEU A 74 -9.20 15.19 -1.02
N ALA A 75 -8.45 16.28 -1.22
CA ALA A 75 -8.98 17.63 -1.14
C ALA A 75 -9.69 18.11 -2.43
N SER A 76 -9.73 17.29 -3.49
CA SER A 76 -10.38 17.58 -4.75
C SER A 76 -11.79 16.98 -4.83
N ASP A 77 -12.60 17.50 -5.77
CA ASP A 77 -13.95 16.98 -6.03
C ASP A 77 -13.96 15.54 -6.57
N LEU A 78 -12.83 15.10 -7.10
CA LEU A 78 -12.60 13.74 -7.61
C LEU A 78 -12.24 12.72 -6.50
N ALA A 79 -12.21 13.14 -5.23
CA ALA A 79 -11.83 12.29 -4.10
C ALA A 79 -12.51 10.90 -4.09
N PRO A 80 -13.87 10.76 -4.29
CA PRO A 80 -14.50 9.44 -4.26
C PRO A 80 -14.02 8.50 -5.37
N VAL A 81 -13.86 9.05 -6.59
CA VAL A 81 -13.38 8.28 -7.77
C VAL A 81 -11.95 7.85 -7.56
N PHE A 82 -11.12 8.77 -7.08
CA PHE A 82 -9.71 8.50 -6.80
C PHE A 82 -9.55 7.44 -5.70
N MET A 83 -10.34 7.51 -4.64
CA MET A 83 -10.35 6.52 -3.56
C MET A 83 -10.70 5.13 -4.06
N ALA A 84 -11.73 5.02 -4.91
CA ALA A 84 -12.10 3.76 -5.54
C ALA A 84 -10.95 3.23 -6.43
N GLY A 85 -10.35 4.10 -7.23
CA GLY A 85 -9.23 3.77 -8.11
C GLY A 85 -8.01 3.27 -7.34
N VAL A 86 -7.60 3.97 -6.28
CA VAL A 86 -6.45 3.55 -5.44
C VAL A 86 -6.73 2.24 -4.71
N THR A 87 -7.96 2.06 -4.20
CA THR A 87 -8.33 0.81 -3.52
C THR A 87 -8.30 -0.38 -4.50
N LEU A 88 -8.79 -0.17 -5.71
CA LEU A 88 -8.76 -1.16 -6.77
C LEU A 88 -7.33 -1.46 -7.22
N TRP A 89 -6.50 -0.44 -7.40
CA TRP A 89 -5.09 -0.58 -7.75
C TRP A 89 -4.29 -1.34 -6.68
N THR A 90 -4.48 -1.00 -5.40
CA THR A 90 -3.83 -1.72 -4.28
C THR A 90 -4.28 -3.17 -4.21
N GLY A 91 -5.57 -3.46 -4.45
CA GLY A 91 -6.06 -4.82 -4.58
C GLY A 91 -5.40 -5.58 -5.71
N ALA A 92 -5.29 -4.97 -6.90
CA ALA A 92 -4.66 -5.58 -8.08
C ALA A 92 -3.17 -5.85 -7.86
N ALA A 93 -2.43 -4.89 -7.33
CA ALA A 93 -1.01 -5.06 -7.01
C ALA A 93 -0.79 -6.21 -6.00
N PHE A 94 -1.64 -6.29 -4.98
CA PHE A 94 -1.60 -7.37 -4.01
C PHE A 94 -1.94 -8.73 -4.62
N GLY A 95 -2.94 -8.78 -5.52
CA GLY A 95 -3.32 -9.98 -6.26
C GLY A 95 -2.19 -10.49 -7.16
N ILE A 96 -1.54 -9.59 -7.93
CA ILE A 96 -0.38 -9.94 -8.76
C ILE A 96 0.74 -10.49 -7.90
N PHE A 97 1.12 -9.78 -6.84
CA PHE A 97 2.24 -10.15 -5.97
C PHE A 97 2.04 -11.51 -5.31
N LEU A 98 0.88 -11.72 -4.67
CA LEU A 98 0.59 -12.98 -3.98
C LEU A 98 0.49 -14.16 -4.95
N THR A 99 -0.16 -13.97 -6.11
CA THR A 99 -0.31 -15.02 -7.11
C THR A 99 1.04 -15.40 -7.71
N THR A 100 1.88 -14.42 -8.02
CA THR A 100 3.23 -14.66 -8.56
C THR A 100 4.08 -15.49 -7.60
N LEU A 101 4.15 -15.10 -6.33
CA LEU A 101 4.91 -15.83 -5.32
C LEU A 101 4.33 -17.25 -5.08
N THR A 102 3.01 -17.37 -5.11
CA THR A 102 2.36 -18.69 -4.96
C THR A 102 2.67 -19.61 -6.14
N LEU A 103 2.70 -19.09 -7.37
CA LEU A 103 3.02 -19.88 -8.56
C LEU A 103 4.50 -20.28 -8.63
N GLN A 104 5.40 -19.42 -8.14
CA GLN A 104 6.84 -19.71 -8.13
C GLN A 104 7.26 -20.66 -7.01
N TYR A 105 6.79 -20.43 -5.80
CA TYR A 105 7.28 -21.09 -4.59
C TYR A 105 6.20 -21.89 -3.84
N GLY A 106 4.98 -21.98 -4.36
CA GLY A 106 3.87 -22.69 -3.71
C GLY A 106 3.52 -22.09 -2.34
N LEU A 107 3.30 -22.96 -1.35
CA LEU A 107 2.99 -22.54 0.01
C LEU A 107 4.11 -21.72 0.68
N LYS A 108 5.36 -22.03 0.35
CA LYS A 108 6.51 -21.26 0.85
C LYS A 108 6.47 -19.82 0.34
N GLY A 109 6.04 -19.59 -0.90
CA GLY A 109 5.84 -18.25 -1.45
C GLY A 109 4.76 -17.45 -0.71
N GLN A 110 3.69 -18.08 -0.26
CA GLN A 110 2.68 -17.42 0.57
C GLN A 110 3.23 -16.98 1.93
N VAL A 111 4.02 -17.85 2.58
CA VAL A 111 4.68 -17.50 3.84
C VAL A 111 5.67 -16.35 3.62
N LEU A 112 6.45 -16.39 2.53
CA LEU A 112 7.37 -15.31 2.14
C LEU A 112 6.62 -13.98 1.95
N ALA A 113 5.47 -14.00 1.26
CA ALA A 113 4.63 -12.81 1.08
C ALA A 113 4.14 -12.25 2.41
N LEU A 114 3.69 -13.13 3.33
CA LEU A 114 3.26 -12.73 4.67
C LEU A 114 4.42 -12.11 5.47
N VAL A 115 5.57 -12.75 5.48
CA VAL A 115 6.77 -12.27 6.19
C VAL A 115 7.20 -10.90 5.69
N TRP A 116 7.13 -10.68 4.36
CA TRP A 116 7.48 -9.39 3.77
C TRP A 116 6.45 -8.30 4.07
N LEU A 117 5.15 -8.62 3.94
CA LEU A 117 4.08 -7.64 4.04
C LEU A 117 3.65 -7.35 5.48
N PHE A 118 3.81 -8.31 6.40
CA PHE A 118 3.28 -8.20 7.75
C PHE A 118 3.76 -6.95 8.51
N PRO A 119 5.08 -6.63 8.58
CA PRO A 119 5.52 -5.45 9.32
C PRO A 119 4.99 -4.15 8.70
N GLN A 120 4.88 -4.10 7.38
CA GLN A 120 4.40 -2.92 6.66
C GLN A 120 2.89 -2.71 6.86
N PHE A 121 2.09 -3.79 6.75
CA PHE A 121 0.64 -3.71 6.89
C PHE A 121 0.18 -3.28 8.27
N LEU A 122 0.97 -3.60 9.30
CA LEU A 122 0.64 -3.27 10.68
C LEU A 122 0.49 -1.76 10.91
N LEU A 123 1.31 -0.94 10.26
CA LEU A 123 1.31 0.51 10.41
C LEU A 123 0.70 1.25 9.21
N TYR A 124 0.96 0.80 7.99
CA TYR A 124 0.37 1.44 6.80
C TYR A 124 -1.14 1.17 6.67
N GLY A 125 -1.63 0.02 7.13
CA GLY A 125 -3.06 -0.30 7.12
C GLY A 125 -3.89 0.70 7.92
N PRO A 126 -3.60 0.92 9.22
CA PRO A 126 -4.26 1.95 10.02
C PRO A 126 -4.08 3.37 9.48
N ALA A 127 -2.86 3.71 8.99
CA ALA A 127 -2.60 5.02 8.39
C ALA A 127 -3.49 5.27 7.17
N PHE A 128 -3.57 4.31 6.26
CA PHE A 128 -4.40 4.38 5.06
C PHE A 128 -5.90 4.42 5.41
N TYR A 129 -6.34 3.62 6.37
CA TYR A 129 -7.72 3.65 6.86
C TYR A 129 -8.10 5.02 7.44
N LEU A 130 -7.23 5.61 8.25
CA LEU A 130 -7.44 6.95 8.81
C LEU A 130 -7.50 8.01 7.72
N LEU A 131 -6.62 7.92 6.71
CA LEU A 131 -6.56 8.82 5.58
C LEU A 131 -7.87 8.78 4.77
N ILE A 132 -8.32 7.58 4.43
CA ILE A 132 -9.60 7.37 3.73
C ILE A 132 -10.76 7.97 4.52
N ARG A 133 -10.85 7.63 5.80
CA ARG A 133 -11.93 8.10 6.65
C ARG A 133 -11.93 9.62 6.83
N TRP A 134 -10.75 10.22 6.88
CA TRP A 134 -10.60 11.66 6.94
C TRP A 134 -11.04 12.31 5.63
N GLY A 135 -10.57 11.82 4.49
CA GLY A 135 -10.94 12.35 3.17
C GLY A 135 -12.43 12.26 2.88
N MET A 136 -13.08 11.13 3.20
CA MET A 136 -14.52 11.00 3.06
C MET A 136 -15.30 12.01 3.92
N ARG A 137 -14.86 12.27 5.15
CA ARG A 137 -15.51 13.29 6.01
C ARG A 137 -15.38 14.69 5.45
N VAL A 138 -14.18 15.06 4.99
CA VAL A 138 -13.94 16.37 4.36
C VAL A 138 -14.84 16.56 3.16
N HIS A 139 -15.03 15.50 2.36
CA HIS A 139 -15.89 15.53 1.19
C HIS A 139 -17.39 15.63 1.58
N GLU A 140 -17.87 14.85 2.56
CA GLU A 140 -19.24 14.91 3.07
C GLU A 140 -19.59 16.29 3.67
N GLU A 141 -18.67 16.88 4.42
CA GLU A 141 -18.86 18.21 5.03
C GLU A 141 -18.85 19.32 3.96
N GLY A 142 -17.97 19.22 2.95
CA GLY A 142 -17.94 20.13 1.79
C GLY A 142 -19.23 20.08 0.98
N TYR A 143 -19.75 18.89 0.73
CA TYR A 143 -21.02 18.69 0.00
C TYR A 143 -22.23 19.24 0.75
N ARG A 144 -22.29 19.09 2.09
CA ARG A 144 -23.36 19.61 2.93
C ARG A 144 -23.40 21.14 3.00
N SER A 145 -22.25 21.81 2.90
CA SER A 145 -22.20 23.27 2.95
C SER A 145 -22.55 23.96 1.64
N GLY A 146 -22.83 23.22 0.57
CA GLY A 146 -23.17 23.78 -0.76
C GLY A 146 -22.03 24.58 -1.43
N GLU A 147 -20.87 24.67 -0.77
CA GLU A 147 -19.70 25.42 -1.21
C GLU A 147 -18.61 24.49 -1.75
N MET A 148 -18.95 23.63 -2.70
CA MET A 148 -18.03 22.65 -3.29
C MET A 148 -16.81 23.29 -3.98
N SER A 149 -16.92 24.58 -4.33
CA SER A 149 -15.84 25.37 -4.96
C SER A 149 -14.87 26.00 -3.94
N LYS A 150 -15.20 26.00 -2.64
CA LYS A 150 -14.37 26.65 -1.61
C LYS A 150 -14.43 25.85 -0.32
N ILE A 151 -13.86 24.64 -0.31
CA ILE A 151 -13.56 24.00 0.98
C ILE A 151 -12.61 24.97 1.72
N PRO A 152 -13.06 25.67 2.79
CA PRO A 152 -12.21 26.64 3.41
C PRO A 152 -10.99 25.91 3.95
N ARG A 153 -9.80 26.27 3.50
CA ARG A 153 -8.51 25.75 4.02
C ARG A 153 -8.49 25.66 5.56
N LYS A 154 -9.21 26.55 6.23
CA LYS A 154 -9.40 26.54 7.69
C LYS A 154 -10.12 25.31 8.23
N TYR A 155 -11.03 24.69 7.48
CA TYR A 155 -11.77 23.50 7.93
C TYR A 155 -10.91 22.24 7.83
N ILE A 156 -10.17 22.09 6.74
CA ILE A 156 -9.17 21.02 6.55
C ILE A 156 -8.12 21.08 7.66
N LEU A 157 -7.65 22.30 7.98
CA LEU A 157 -6.65 22.54 9.01
C LEU A 157 -7.19 22.32 10.45
N ARG A 158 -8.38 22.81 10.80
CA ARG A 158 -8.88 22.72 12.18
C ARG A 158 -9.37 21.34 12.59
N ALA A 159 -10.06 20.63 11.71
CA ALA A 159 -10.62 19.30 12.02
C ALA A 159 -9.64 18.14 11.72
N GLY A 160 -8.54 18.42 11.00
CA GLY A 160 -7.67 17.41 10.44
C GLY A 160 -6.24 17.34 10.97
N ILE A 161 -5.70 18.39 11.58
CA ILE A 161 -4.27 18.43 11.98
C ILE A 161 -3.89 17.23 12.84
N GLY A 162 -4.67 16.93 13.89
CA GLY A 162 -4.37 15.80 14.77
C GLY A 162 -4.42 14.45 14.06
N LYS A 163 -5.33 14.29 13.08
CA LYS A 163 -5.43 13.04 12.27
C LYS A 163 -4.33 12.96 11.25
N LEU A 164 -3.99 14.07 10.57
CA LEU A 164 -2.88 14.12 9.64
C LEU A 164 -1.55 13.85 10.34
N LEU A 165 -1.37 14.37 11.55
CA LEU A 165 -0.20 14.09 12.37
C LEU A 165 -0.15 12.61 12.79
N ALA A 166 -1.26 12.01 13.18
CA ALA A 166 -1.33 10.58 13.47
C ALA A 166 -1.01 9.73 12.23
N ILE A 167 -1.54 10.10 11.06
CA ILE A 167 -1.24 9.42 9.79
C ILE A 167 0.25 9.54 9.46
N LEU A 168 0.83 10.73 9.64
CA LEU A 168 2.26 10.98 9.42
C LEU A 168 3.12 10.12 10.35
N VAL A 169 2.81 10.09 11.66
CA VAL A 169 3.54 9.28 12.64
C VAL A 169 3.45 7.79 12.29
N LEU A 170 2.26 7.29 11.94
CA LEU A 170 2.09 5.90 11.51
C LEU A 170 2.86 5.60 10.22
N THR A 171 2.89 6.52 9.26
CA THR A 171 3.63 6.35 8.01
C THR A 171 5.13 6.33 8.26
N VAL A 172 5.66 7.25 9.05
CA VAL A 172 7.09 7.28 9.42
C VAL A 172 7.47 6.04 10.22
N GLY A 173 6.64 5.62 11.18
CA GLY A 173 6.83 4.37 11.91
C GLY A 173 6.85 3.14 10.98
N GLY A 174 5.96 3.12 9.96
CA GLY A 174 5.96 2.11 8.91
C GLY A 174 7.23 2.09 8.09
N CYS A 175 7.77 3.27 7.72
CA CYS A 175 9.05 3.38 7.02
C CYS A 175 10.22 2.87 7.86
N ILE A 176 10.21 3.08 9.17
CA ILE A 176 11.25 2.54 10.07
C ILE A 176 11.18 1.01 10.10
N LEU A 177 9.98 0.44 10.25
CA LEU A 177 9.81 -1.02 10.20
C LEU A 177 10.20 -1.59 8.83
N GLU A 178 9.83 -0.93 7.74
CA GLU A 178 10.16 -1.35 6.38
C GLU A 178 11.66 -1.25 6.11
N GLY A 179 12.32 -0.17 6.55
CA GLY A 179 13.73 0.09 6.28
C GLY A 179 14.69 -0.78 7.09
N TYR A 180 14.39 -0.97 8.37
CA TYR A 180 15.32 -1.67 9.28
C TYR A 180 14.90 -3.11 9.59
N LEU A 181 13.60 -3.39 9.73
CA LEU A 181 13.14 -4.70 10.16
C LEU A 181 12.90 -5.66 8.97
N SER A 182 12.30 -5.16 7.89
CA SER A 182 11.93 -6.00 6.76
C SER A 182 13.11 -6.68 6.07
N PRO A 183 14.25 -6.01 5.79
CA PRO A 183 15.40 -6.65 5.18
C PRO A 183 16.00 -7.77 6.05
N GLY A 184 16.12 -7.53 7.36
CA GLY A 184 16.65 -8.52 8.31
C GLY A 184 15.78 -9.77 8.43
N ILE A 185 14.46 -9.59 8.54
CA ILE A 185 13.50 -10.71 8.62
C ILE A 185 13.49 -11.48 7.30
N LEU A 186 13.50 -10.78 6.16
CA LEU A 186 13.53 -11.40 4.84
C LEU A 186 14.79 -12.24 4.64
N GLN A 187 15.96 -11.70 4.96
CA GLN A 187 17.23 -12.43 4.87
C GLN A 187 17.27 -13.62 5.81
N ALA A 188 16.77 -13.48 7.04
CA ALA A 188 16.68 -14.59 7.99
C ALA A 188 15.78 -15.72 7.46
N TYR A 189 14.64 -15.36 6.87
CA TYR A 189 13.73 -16.34 6.25
C TYR A 189 14.37 -17.02 5.03
N LEU A 190 15.05 -16.26 4.16
CA LEU A 190 15.74 -16.81 2.97
C LEU A 190 16.93 -17.71 3.32
N LYS A 191 17.52 -17.60 4.50
CA LYS A 191 18.57 -18.53 4.97
C LYS A 191 18.01 -19.89 5.35
N ILE A 192 16.74 -19.96 5.74
CA ILE A 192 16.06 -21.20 6.14
C ILE A 192 15.41 -21.88 4.91
N PHE A 193 15.19 -21.12 3.85
CA PHE A 193 14.60 -21.54 2.58
C PHE A 193 15.55 -22.31 1.70
#